data_6a46c5fe38369d9a4da8ad05afa3db24
#
_entry.id   6a46c5fe38369d9a4da8ad05afa3db24
#
_cell.length_a   1.000
_cell.length_b   1.000
_cell.length_c   1.000
_cell.angle_alpha   90.00
_cell.angle_beta   90.00
_cell.angle_gamma   90.00
#
_symmetry.space_group_name_H-M   'P 1'
#
loop_
_entity.id
_entity.type
_entity.pdbx_description
1 polymer ?
#
loop_
_entity_poly.entity_id
_entity_poly.type
_entity_poly.pdbx_seq_one_letter_code
_entity_poly.pdbx_strand_id
1 'polypeptide(L)'
;MRLTDDDARARLAAHHHAVLATVHATRGVDAVPVVFALDDDGFVAIPVDTVKPKQSNDLQRIRNVEADPRATLLAEHWDDDWSRLWWVRAELRWEPEPDAPRVDALAELLAGRYTQYRDRPFAQVLVFRMVGVTGWSA
;
A
#
# COMPACT_ATOMS: atom_id res chain seq x y z
N MET A 1 14.67 6.21 -16.98
CA MET A 1 15.80 6.55 -16.07
C MET A 1 15.42 6.17 -14.64
N ARG A 2 16.36 5.64 -13.91
CA ARG A 2 16.13 5.31 -12.51
C ARG A 2 15.85 6.56 -11.69
N LEU A 3 14.80 6.54 -10.88
CA LEU A 3 14.49 7.62 -9.95
C LEU A 3 15.38 7.55 -8.72
N THR A 4 15.63 8.71 -8.09
CA THR A 4 16.17 8.73 -6.73
C THR A 4 15.14 8.15 -5.76
N ASP A 5 15.60 7.71 -4.59
CA ASP A 5 14.69 7.20 -3.55
C ASP A 5 13.67 8.27 -3.13
N ASP A 6 14.09 9.52 -3.02
CA ASP A 6 13.19 10.63 -2.66
C ASP A 6 12.12 10.88 -3.74
N ASP A 7 12.51 10.87 -5.02
CA ASP A 7 11.56 11.04 -6.12
C ASP A 7 10.60 9.86 -6.23
N ALA A 8 11.10 8.64 -6.06
CA ALA A 8 10.26 7.44 -6.07
C ALA A 8 9.24 7.48 -4.93
N ARG A 9 9.69 7.83 -3.73
CA ARG A 9 8.80 7.95 -2.57
C ARG A 9 7.75 9.04 -2.77
N ALA A 10 8.13 10.20 -3.31
CA ALA A 10 7.20 11.29 -3.59
C ALA A 10 6.13 10.89 -4.60
N ARG A 11 6.49 10.18 -5.66
CA ARG A 11 5.52 9.67 -6.65
C ARG A 11 4.57 8.67 -6.03
N LEU A 12 5.08 7.75 -5.22
CA LEU A 12 4.26 6.78 -4.51
C LEU A 12 3.27 7.48 -3.58
N ALA A 13 3.73 8.42 -2.77
CA ALA A 13 2.89 9.15 -1.82
C ALA A 13 1.77 9.92 -2.50
N ALA A 14 2.00 10.44 -3.71
CA ALA A 14 1.01 11.20 -4.48
C ALA A 14 0.03 10.33 -5.26
N HIS A 15 0.32 9.03 -5.45
CA HIS A 15 -0.52 8.15 -6.25
C HIS A 15 -1.65 7.57 -5.41
N HIS A 16 -2.83 7.36 -6.00
CA HIS A 16 -4.05 7.05 -5.24
C HIS A 16 -4.41 5.58 -5.17
N HIS A 17 -3.72 4.71 -5.90
CA HIS A 17 -3.93 3.27 -5.85
C HIS A 17 -2.65 2.55 -6.27
N ALA A 18 -2.57 1.29 -5.91
CA ALA A 18 -1.41 0.47 -6.21
C ALA A 18 -1.81 -1.01 -6.22
N VAL A 19 -0.90 -1.87 -6.58
CA VAL A 19 -1.05 -3.32 -6.44
C VAL A 19 -0.22 -3.77 -5.25
N LEU A 20 -0.87 -4.46 -4.31
CA LEU A 20 -0.20 -5.12 -3.20
C LEU A 20 0.06 -6.57 -3.56
N ALA A 21 1.32 -6.98 -3.50
CA ALA A 21 1.75 -8.36 -3.68
C ALA A 21 2.17 -8.94 -2.34
N THR A 22 1.62 -10.11 -2.00
CA THR A 22 1.94 -10.85 -0.77
C THR A 22 2.26 -12.30 -1.11
N VAL A 23 2.94 -13.01 -0.21
CA VAL A 23 3.38 -14.38 -0.43
C VAL A 23 2.32 -15.35 0.07
N HIS A 24 1.75 -16.14 -0.83
CA HIS A 24 0.85 -17.22 -0.46
C HIS A 24 1.66 -18.45 -0.05
N ALA A 25 1.20 -19.20 0.95
CA ALA A 25 1.94 -20.33 1.50
C ALA A 25 2.24 -21.43 0.48
N THR A 26 1.39 -21.61 -0.54
CA THR A 26 1.52 -22.73 -1.49
C THR A 26 1.50 -22.36 -2.96
N ARG A 27 0.84 -21.24 -3.36
CA ARG A 27 0.66 -20.94 -4.79
C ARG A 27 1.52 -19.78 -5.33
N GLY A 28 2.44 -19.27 -4.54
CA GLY A 28 3.36 -18.21 -4.97
C GLY A 28 2.90 -16.83 -4.51
N VAL A 29 2.71 -15.89 -5.43
CA VAL A 29 2.41 -14.49 -5.10
C VAL A 29 0.95 -14.18 -5.42
N ASP A 30 0.24 -13.62 -4.44
CA ASP A 30 -1.07 -13.01 -4.64
C ASP A 30 -0.88 -11.52 -4.89
N ALA A 31 -1.60 -10.97 -5.87
CA ALA A 31 -1.54 -9.55 -6.21
C ALA A 31 -2.96 -9.00 -6.31
N VAL A 32 -3.23 -7.90 -5.61
CA VAL A 32 -4.56 -7.26 -5.59
C VAL A 32 -4.43 -5.74 -5.68
N PRO A 33 -5.38 -5.06 -6.34
CA PRO A 33 -5.45 -3.61 -6.28
C PRO A 33 -5.83 -3.15 -4.87
N VAL A 34 -5.17 -2.10 -4.40
CA VAL A 34 -5.42 -1.50 -3.08
C VAL A 34 -5.39 0.01 -3.16
N VAL A 35 -6.05 0.66 -2.21
CA VAL A 35 -5.78 2.05 -1.86
C VAL A 35 -4.87 2.08 -0.64
N PHE A 36 -4.16 3.16 -0.43
CA PHE A 36 -3.14 3.23 0.61
C PHE A 36 -2.83 4.67 1.02
N ALA A 37 -2.14 4.82 2.14
CA ALA A 37 -1.50 6.06 2.51
C ALA A 37 -0.07 5.78 2.96
N LEU A 38 0.82 6.73 2.74
CA LEU A 38 2.23 6.68 3.13
C LEU A 38 2.51 7.90 4.01
N ASP A 39 3.07 7.69 5.20
CA ASP A 39 3.47 8.79 6.07
C ASP A 39 4.94 9.20 5.83
N ASP A 40 5.36 10.27 6.52
CA ASP A 40 6.71 10.83 6.34
C ASP A 40 7.80 9.92 6.94
N ASP A 41 7.43 9.00 7.82
CA ASP A 41 8.35 8.07 8.48
C ASP A 41 8.53 6.75 7.70
N GLY A 42 7.85 6.59 6.57
CA GLY A 42 7.97 5.41 5.72
C GLY A 42 7.02 4.28 6.11
N PHE A 43 5.96 4.55 6.86
CA PHE A 43 4.90 3.58 7.13
C PHE A 43 3.80 3.69 6.09
N VAL A 44 3.31 2.54 5.66
CA VAL A 44 2.25 2.42 4.67
C VAL A 44 1.03 1.79 5.32
N ALA A 45 -0.12 2.42 5.17
CA ALA A 45 -1.39 1.90 5.64
C ALA A 45 -2.22 1.38 4.47
N ILE A 46 -2.74 0.18 4.61
CA ILE A 46 -3.68 -0.43 3.65
C ILE A 46 -4.94 -0.81 4.42
N PRO A 47 -6.08 -0.16 4.14
CA PRO A 47 -7.29 -0.40 4.91
C PRO A 47 -8.00 -1.68 4.49
N VAL A 48 -8.64 -2.33 5.44
CA VAL A 48 -9.70 -3.29 5.20
C VAL A 48 -11.00 -2.54 5.50
N ASP A 49 -11.63 -2.01 4.46
CA ASP A 49 -12.79 -1.13 4.64
C ASP A 49 -14.11 -1.89 4.61
N THR A 50 -15.16 -1.22 5.09
CA THR A 50 -16.53 -1.73 5.09
C THR A 50 -17.40 -1.08 4.00
N VAL A 51 -16.81 -0.25 3.13
CA VAL A 51 -17.51 0.48 2.06
C VAL A 51 -17.71 -0.40 0.83
N LYS A 52 -16.64 -1.09 0.38
CA LYS A 52 -16.69 -1.93 -0.81
C LYS A 52 -17.44 -3.24 -0.51
N PRO A 53 -18.28 -3.73 -1.44
CA PRO A 53 -18.92 -5.03 -1.27
C PRO A 53 -17.89 -6.14 -1.17
N LYS A 54 -18.01 -6.98 -0.13
CA LYS A 54 -17.19 -8.19 0.04
C LYS A 54 -17.90 -9.13 1.00
N GLN A 55 -17.59 -10.42 0.88
CA GLN A 55 -18.24 -11.45 1.69
C GLN A 55 -17.75 -11.45 3.13
N SER A 56 -16.50 -11.07 3.38
CA SER A 56 -15.87 -11.13 4.68
C SER A 56 -14.72 -10.13 4.78
N ASN A 57 -14.41 -9.68 6.00
CA ASN A 57 -13.20 -8.91 6.30
C ASN A 57 -11.98 -9.82 6.56
N ASP A 58 -12.18 -11.15 6.56
CA ASP A 58 -11.10 -12.14 6.65
C ASP A 58 -10.52 -12.38 5.24
N LEU A 59 -9.56 -11.55 4.87
CA LEU A 59 -8.98 -11.54 3.53
C LEU A 59 -7.74 -12.43 3.46
N GLN A 60 -7.53 -13.04 2.29
CA GLN A 60 -6.34 -13.88 2.06
C GLN A 60 -5.05 -13.10 2.27
N ARG A 61 -5.01 -11.79 1.90
CA ARG A 61 -3.81 -10.97 2.10
C ARG A 61 -3.40 -10.86 3.57
N ILE A 62 -4.35 -10.88 4.50
CA ILE A 62 -4.06 -10.85 5.94
C ILE A 62 -3.40 -12.16 6.34
N ARG A 63 -3.95 -13.29 5.94
CA ARG A 63 -3.36 -14.60 6.21
C ARG A 63 -1.96 -14.73 5.62
N ASN A 64 -1.76 -14.17 4.43
CA ASN A 64 -0.47 -14.18 3.77
C ASN A 64 0.60 -13.44 4.59
N VAL A 65 0.31 -12.22 5.05
CA VAL A 65 1.30 -11.44 5.79
C VAL A 65 1.52 -11.97 7.22
N GLU A 66 0.52 -12.63 7.80
CA GLU A 66 0.71 -13.32 9.08
C GLU A 66 1.70 -14.48 8.95
N ALA A 67 1.67 -15.19 7.84
CA ALA A 67 2.57 -16.32 7.56
C ALA A 67 3.95 -15.84 7.05
N ASP A 68 4.00 -14.79 6.23
CA ASP A 68 5.22 -14.21 5.67
C ASP A 68 5.06 -12.70 5.62
N PRO A 69 5.79 -11.93 6.45
CA PRO A 69 5.59 -10.49 6.57
C PRO A 69 6.08 -9.67 5.37
N ARG A 70 6.70 -10.29 4.37
CA ARG A 70 7.16 -9.60 3.18
C ARG A 70 5.98 -9.23 2.28
N ALA A 71 6.03 -8.02 1.73
CA ALA A 71 5.06 -7.56 0.75
C ALA A 71 5.73 -6.56 -0.20
N THR A 72 5.10 -6.34 -1.34
CA THR A 72 5.52 -5.34 -2.32
C THR A 72 4.33 -4.51 -2.72
N LEU A 73 4.53 -3.20 -2.79
CA LEU A 73 3.52 -2.27 -3.30
C LEU A 73 4.03 -1.68 -4.61
N LEU A 74 3.28 -1.89 -5.69
CA LEU A 74 3.62 -1.38 -7.02
C LEU A 74 2.61 -0.33 -7.45
N ALA A 75 3.08 0.89 -7.66
CA ALA A 75 2.33 1.96 -8.31
C ALA A 75 2.90 2.18 -9.71
N GLU A 76 2.05 2.46 -10.67
CA GLU A 76 2.50 2.72 -12.02
C GLU A 76 1.58 3.69 -12.74
N HIS A 77 2.13 4.35 -13.74
CA HIS A 77 1.37 5.18 -14.65
C HIS A 77 1.62 4.69 -16.07
N TRP A 78 0.56 4.22 -16.71
CA TRP A 78 0.59 3.84 -18.12
C TRP A 78 0.00 4.96 -18.97
N ASP A 79 0.63 5.23 -20.11
CA ASP A 79 0.19 6.25 -21.06
C ASP A 79 0.55 5.77 -22.47
N ASP A 80 -0.28 6.06 -23.45
CA ASP A 80 0.01 5.74 -24.86
C ASP A 80 1.24 6.49 -25.36
N ASP A 81 1.52 7.66 -24.80
CA ASP A 81 2.80 8.34 -24.94
C ASP A 81 3.78 7.77 -23.92
N TRP A 82 4.65 6.89 -24.37
CA TRP A 82 5.59 6.16 -23.53
C TRP A 82 6.62 7.06 -22.84
N SER A 83 6.77 8.32 -23.26
CA SER A 83 7.63 9.27 -22.55
C SER A 83 7.07 9.67 -21.18
N ARG A 84 5.83 9.31 -20.89
CA ARG A 84 5.14 9.58 -19.62
C ARG A 84 5.07 8.39 -18.69
N LEU A 85 5.60 7.24 -19.09
CA LEU A 85 5.56 6.03 -18.27
C LEU A 85 6.45 6.18 -17.04
N TRP A 86 5.95 5.68 -15.91
CA TRP A 86 6.76 5.50 -14.72
C TRP A 86 6.19 4.36 -13.87
N TRP A 87 7.03 3.79 -13.03
CA TRP A 87 6.60 2.88 -11.97
C TRP A 87 7.48 3.09 -10.74
N VAL A 88 6.89 2.76 -9.58
CA VAL A 88 7.57 2.74 -8.29
C VAL A 88 7.19 1.46 -7.57
N ARG A 89 8.17 0.79 -7.02
CA ARG A 89 8.01 -0.42 -6.24
C ARG A 89 8.58 -0.21 -4.84
N ALA A 90 7.73 -0.38 -3.82
CA ALA A 90 8.15 -0.33 -2.43
C ALA A 90 8.24 -1.74 -1.87
N GLU A 91 9.37 -2.06 -1.24
CA GLU A 91 9.54 -3.28 -0.47
C GLU A 91 9.04 -3.04 0.94
N LEU A 92 8.11 -3.87 1.40
CA LEU A 92 7.40 -3.68 2.66
C LEU A 92 7.64 -4.85 3.61
N ARG A 93 7.52 -4.54 4.90
CA ARG A 93 7.42 -5.54 5.97
C ARG A 93 6.20 -5.24 6.82
N TRP A 94 5.33 -6.22 6.99
CA TRP A 94 4.16 -6.06 7.84
C TRP A 94 4.56 -5.82 9.28
N GLU A 95 3.88 -4.86 9.92
CA GLU A 95 3.98 -4.56 11.35
C GLU A 95 2.75 -5.16 12.04
N PRO A 96 2.88 -6.30 12.72
CA PRO A 96 1.72 -6.96 13.35
C PRO A 96 1.17 -6.18 14.54
N GLU A 97 2.01 -5.39 15.22
CA GLU A 97 1.64 -4.66 16.44
C GLU A 97 2.07 -3.19 16.34
N PRO A 98 1.51 -2.41 15.38
CA PRO A 98 1.84 -0.99 15.30
C PRO A 98 1.29 -0.26 16.51
N ASP A 99 1.99 0.79 16.96
CA ASP A 99 1.50 1.58 18.08
C ASP A 99 0.23 2.35 17.70
N ALA A 100 -0.65 2.55 18.71
CA ALA A 100 -1.97 3.17 18.47
C ALA A 100 -1.88 4.58 17.89
N PRO A 101 -0.96 5.47 18.31
CA PRO A 101 -0.81 6.78 17.67
C PRO A 101 -0.46 6.69 16.19
N ARG A 102 0.37 5.72 15.78
CA ARG A 102 0.70 5.50 14.36
C ARG A 102 -0.52 5.08 13.56
N VAL A 103 -1.28 4.12 14.07
CA VAL A 103 -2.51 3.65 13.43
C VAL A 103 -3.50 4.79 13.27
N ASP A 104 -3.69 5.60 14.30
CA ASP A 104 -4.60 6.75 14.26
C ASP A 104 -4.16 7.79 13.22
N ALA A 105 -2.88 8.12 13.17
CA ALA A 105 -2.34 9.08 12.20
C ALA A 105 -2.49 8.57 10.76
N LEU A 106 -2.25 7.28 10.52
CA LEU A 106 -2.42 6.67 9.20
C LEU A 106 -3.90 6.60 8.79
N ALA A 107 -4.79 6.29 9.72
CA ALA A 107 -6.23 6.32 9.47
C ALA A 107 -6.71 7.74 9.09
N GLU A 108 -6.16 8.76 9.74
CA GLU A 108 -6.43 10.17 9.38
C GLU A 108 -5.94 10.51 7.98
N LEU A 109 -4.76 10.04 7.59
CA LEU A 109 -4.25 10.23 6.22
C LEU A 109 -5.16 9.56 5.19
N LEU A 110 -5.63 8.33 5.45
CA LEU A 110 -6.58 7.64 4.57
C LEU A 110 -7.90 8.41 4.45
N ALA A 111 -8.42 8.90 5.56
CA ALA A 111 -9.66 9.68 5.57
C ALA A 111 -9.52 10.97 4.77
N GLY A 112 -8.37 11.63 4.84
CA GLY A 112 -8.09 12.86 4.09
C GLY A 112 -7.86 12.64 2.60
N ARG A 113 -7.38 11.45 2.20
CA ARG A 113 -7.08 11.14 0.79
C ARG A 113 -8.31 10.67 0.00
N TYR A 114 -9.22 9.95 0.65
CA TYR A 114 -10.35 9.29 -0.01
C TYR A 114 -11.65 9.77 0.63
N THR A 115 -12.51 10.39 -0.16
CA THR A 115 -13.80 10.95 0.33
C THR A 115 -14.67 9.86 0.97
N GLN A 116 -14.61 8.63 0.44
CA GLN A 116 -15.36 7.49 0.97
C GLN A 116 -14.89 7.08 2.36
N TYR A 117 -13.72 7.54 2.80
CA TYR A 117 -13.10 7.15 4.06
C TYR A 117 -13.17 8.23 5.15
N ARG A 118 -13.85 9.35 4.90
CA ARG A 118 -13.90 10.48 5.84
C ARG A 118 -14.39 10.12 7.25
N ASP A 119 -15.25 9.10 7.36
CA ASP A 119 -15.77 8.62 8.64
C ASP A 119 -14.99 7.40 9.17
N ARG A 120 -13.83 7.10 8.58
CA ARG A 120 -12.94 6.00 8.95
C ARG A 120 -13.67 4.64 9.00
N PRO A 121 -14.34 4.19 7.92
CA PRO A 121 -15.07 2.92 7.91
C PRO A 121 -14.13 1.72 7.76
N PHE A 122 -13.22 1.56 8.72
CA PHE A 122 -12.17 0.53 8.66
C PHE A 122 -12.45 -0.58 9.67
N ALA A 123 -12.60 -1.82 9.17
CA ALA A 123 -12.59 -3.00 10.00
C ALA A 123 -11.20 -3.25 10.60
N GLN A 124 -10.15 -2.92 9.81
CA GLN A 124 -8.76 -3.03 10.20
C GLN A 124 -7.92 -2.10 9.33
N VAL A 125 -6.81 -1.62 9.84
CA VAL A 125 -5.77 -0.94 9.06
C VAL A 125 -4.51 -1.78 9.12
N LEU A 126 -4.10 -2.34 7.98
CA LEU A 126 -2.83 -3.04 7.88
C LEU A 126 -1.71 -2.02 7.80
N VAL A 127 -0.71 -2.15 8.65
CA VAL A 127 0.44 -1.25 8.69
C VAL A 127 1.68 -2.00 8.24
N PHE A 128 2.40 -1.42 7.30
CA PHE A 128 3.66 -1.93 6.78
C PHE A 128 4.75 -0.89 6.97
N ARG A 129 5.97 -1.36 7.17
CA ARG A 129 7.15 -0.49 7.14
C ARG A 129 7.84 -0.63 5.78
N MET A 130 8.13 0.49 5.13
CA MET A 130 8.90 0.51 3.90
C MET A 130 10.38 0.26 4.21
N VAL A 131 10.96 -0.79 3.64
CA VAL A 131 12.36 -1.16 3.84
C VAL A 131 13.22 -0.89 2.61
N GLY A 132 12.61 -0.58 1.48
CA GLY A 132 13.29 -0.19 0.26
C GLY A 132 12.32 0.39 -0.75
N VAL A 133 12.82 1.20 -1.67
CA VAL A 133 12.03 1.76 -2.77
C VAL A 133 12.89 1.83 -4.03
N THR A 134 12.29 1.50 -5.16
CA THR A 134 12.91 1.58 -6.48
C THR A 134 11.90 2.18 -7.45
N GLY A 135 12.34 3.05 -8.31
CA GLY A 135 11.48 3.64 -9.31
C GLY A 135 12.21 3.91 -10.62
N TRP A 136 11.41 4.01 -11.67
CA TRP A 136 11.87 4.31 -13.01
C TRP A 136 10.87 5.25 -13.70
N SER A 137 11.37 6.17 -14.49
CA SER A 137 10.57 6.99 -15.40
C SER A 137 11.21 7.09 -16.77
N ALA A 138 10.38 7.20 -17.78
CA ALA A 138 10.83 7.47 -19.15
C ALA A 138 11.45 8.87 -19.27
#